data_83573b3e805c33b059780f53c95fc5b9
#
_entry.id   83573b3e805c33b059780f53c95fc5b9
#
_cell.length_a   1.000
_cell.length_b   1.000
_cell.length_c   1.000
_cell.angle_alpha   90.00
_cell.angle_beta   90.00
_cell.angle_gamma   90.00
#
_symmetry.space_group_name_H-M   'P 1'
#
loop_
_entity.id
_entity.type
_entity.pdbx_description
1 polymer ?
#
loop_
_entity_poly.entity_id
_entity_poly.type
_entity_poly.pdbx_seq_one_letter_code
_entity_poly.pdbx_strand_id
1 'polypeptide(L)'
;MKITDHKLSEGIALTFRVPEGNMKHPLIILCHGFCGIRNVLLPCFANAFTEAGFATITFDYRGFGESEGERGRLVPAMQIEDIISVINWAEKQACIDNQRIGLWGTSLGGCHVFSAAAQDQRVKCIVSQLAFADGDALITGEMNELERASFLSTLNKMAEKKKNTGKEMFVGVTRVLNDDESKVFFEKVKAQHPEMDIKIPFLTVMETLQYKPAESAARVQCPVLVVIAGQDSVNPPEQGRALYDAVASGTKELYEE
;
A
#
# COMPACT_ATOMS: atom_id res chain seq x y z
N MET A 1 -26.72 -1.24 1.38
CA MET A 1 -25.41 -1.03 0.74
C MET A 1 -25.41 -1.61 -0.66
N LYS A 2 -25.00 -0.84 -1.66
CA LYS A 2 -24.82 -1.30 -3.06
C LYS A 2 -23.35 -1.60 -3.30
N ILE A 3 -23.02 -2.76 -3.87
CA ILE A 3 -21.66 -3.19 -4.20
C ILE A 3 -21.58 -3.42 -5.71
N THR A 4 -20.56 -2.87 -6.36
CA THR A 4 -20.32 -3.02 -7.81
C THR A 4 -18.83 -3.15 -8.09
N ASP A 5 -18.49 -4.05 -9.02
CA ASP A 5 -17.12 -4.19 -9.52
C ASP A 5 -16.95 -3.39 -10.82
N HIS A 6 -15.79 -2.78 -10.95
CA HIS A 6 -15.44 -1.98 -12.10
C HIS A 6 -14.00 -2.28 -12.54
N LYS A 7 -13.73 -2.01 -13.80
CA LYS A 7 -12.38 -2.01 -14.36
C LYS A 7 -12.14 -0.68 -15.05
N LEU A 8 -11.09 0.01 -14.62
CA LEU A 8 -10.71 1.31 -15.17
C LEU A 8 -10.06 1.14 -16.54
N SER A 9 -9.97 2.21 -17.32
CA SER A 9 -9.28 2.24 -18.62
C SER A 9 -7.80 1.85 -18.51
N GLU A 10 -7.18 2.13 -17.36
CA GLU A 10 -5.81 1.78 -17.02
C GLU A 10 -5.65 0.30 -16.62
N GLY A 11 -6.71 -0.47 -16.70
CA GLY A 11 -6.73 -1.89 -16.37
C GLY A 11 -6.83 -2.19 -14.87
N ILE A 12 -7.07 -1.19 -14.03
CA ILE A 12 -7.21 -1.35 -12.57
C ILE A 12 -8.60 -1.91 -12.25
N ALA A 13 -8.65 -3.03 -11.54
CA ALA A 13 -9.88 -3.63 -11.03
C ALA A 13 -10.19 -3.09 -9.64
N LEU A 14 -11.43 -2.69 -9.39
CA LEU A 14 -11.88 -2.18 -8.10
C LEU A 14 -13.28 -2.66 -7.73
N THR A 15 -13.55 -2.69 -6.43
CA THR A 15 -14.89 -2.90 -5.88
C THR A 15 -15.34 -1.62 -5.19
N PHE A 16 -16.45 -1.08 -5.63
CA PHE A 16 -17.07 0.14 -5.12
C PHE A 16 -18.30 -0.19 -4.28
N ARG A 17 -18.31 0.31 -3.04
CA ARG A 17 -19.41 0.16 -2.09
C ARG A 17 -20.01 1.52 -1.77
N VAL A 18 -21.31 1.61 -1.84
CA VAL A 18 -22.05 2.86 -1.57
C VAL A 18 -23.16 2.57 -0.57
N PRO A 19 -23.29 3.38 0.51
CA PRO A 19 -24.45 3.32 1.40
C PRO A 19 -25.76 3.51 0.63
N GLU A 20 -26.88 3.06 1.20
CA GLU A 20 -28.19 3.34 0.63
C GLU A 20 -28.57 4.81 0.78
N GLY A 21 -29.34 5.32 -0.16
CA GLY A 21 -29.79 6.71 -0.18
C GLY A 21 -29.36 7.45 -1.44
N ASN A 22 -29.85 8.70 -1.55
CA ASN A 22 -29.63 9.56 -2.73
C ASN A 22 -28.71 10.75 -2.45
N MET A 23 -28.03 10.75 -1.29
CA MET A 23 -27.10 11.83 -0.93
C MET A 23 -25.69 11.52 -1.45
N LYS A 24 -24.85 12.54 -1.53
CA LYS A 24 -23.43 12.36 -1.76
C LYS A 24 -22.74 11.90 -0.48
N HIS A 25 -21.87 10.89 -0.61
CA HIS A 25 -21.14 10.28 0.49
C HIS A 25 -19.67 10.71 0.51
N PRO A 26 -19.07 10.91 1.70
CA PRO A 26 -17.63 10.96 1.81
C PRO A 26 -17.05 9.62 1.36
N LEU A 27 -15.84 9.64 0.79
CA LEU A 27 -15.19 8.46 0.24
C LEU A 27 -13.96 8.07 1.05
N ILE A 28 -13.78 6.77 1.28
CA ILE A 28 -12.53 6.18 1.75
C ILE A 28 -12.02 5.21 0.67
N ILE A 29 -10.81 5.45 0.17
CA ILE A 29 -10.09 4.52 -0.71
C ILE A 29 -9.12 3.71 0.15
N LEU A 30 -9.23 2.38 0.10
CA LEU A 30 -8.44 1.47 0.90
C LEU A 30 -7.28 0.90 0.06
N CYS A 31 -6.06 1.15 0.54
CA CYS A 31 -4.80 0.81 -0.13
C CYS A 31 -4.17 -0.40 0.55
N HIS A 32 -4.01 -1.49 -0.20
CA HIS A 32 -3.48 -2.75 0.33
C HIS A 32 -1.96 -2.70 0.58
N GLY A 33 -1.47 -3.59 1.45
CA GLY A 33 -0.05 -3.81 1.70
C GLY A 33 0.65 -4.63 0.61
N PHE A 34 1.84 -5.10 0.93
CA PHE A 34 2.74 -5.80 0.02
C PHE A 34 2.07 -7.02 -0.64
N CYS A 35 1.98 -6.99 -1.96
CA CYS A 35 1.37 -8.05 -2.80
C CYS A 35 -0.09 -8.40 -2.47
N GLY A 36 -0.79 -7.59 -1.69
CA GLY A 36 -2.18 -7.85 -1.35
C GLY A 36 -3.14 -7.57 -2.48
N ILE A 37 -4.34 -8.13 -2.38
CA ILE A 37 -5.44 -7.97 -3.34
C ILE A 37 -6.70 -7.46 -2.65
N ARG A 38 -7.57 -6.78 -3.39
CA ARG A 38 -8.77 -6.10 -2.89
C ARG A 38 -9.76 -6.99 -2.11
N ASN A 39 -9.71 -8.31 -2.36
CA ASN A 39 -10.61 -9.29 -1.75
C ASN A 39 -10.08 -9.89 -0.44
N VAL A 40 -8.87 -9.51 -0.01
CA VAL A 40 -8.22 -10.02 1.20
C VAL A 40 -8.06 -8.88 2.21
N LEU A 41 -8.43 -9.08 3.45
CA LEU A 41 -8.43 -8.14 4.58
C LEU A 41 -9.33 -6.90 4.37
N LEU A 42 -9.15 -6.18 3.28
CA LEU A 42 -9.83 -4.90 3.03
C LEU A 42 -11.36 -4.94 3.08
N PRO A 43 -12.05 -6.05 2.66
CA PRO A 43 -13.51 -6.07 2.67
C PRO A 43 -14.12 -5.86 4.05
N CYS A 44 -13.51 -6.33 5.15
CA CYS A 44 -14.08 -6.13 6.48
C CYS A 44 -14.02 -4.65 6.90
N PHE A 45 -12.92 -3.95 6.63
CA PHE A 45 -12.82 -2.51 6.85
C PHE A 45 -13.76 -1.71 5.94
N ALA A 46 -13.79 -2.05 4.65
CA ALA A 46 -14.66 -1.38 3.70
C ALA A 46 -16.14 -1.52 4.06
N ASN A 47 -16.59 -2.68 4.52
CA ASN A 47 -17.95 -2.90 4.98
C ASN A 47 -18.28 -2.06 6.22
N ALA A 48 -17.40 -2.08 7.24
CA ALA A 48 -17.57 -1.28 8.45
C ALA A 48 -17.66 0.22 8.16
N PHE A 49 -16.79 0.74 7.29
CA PHE A 49 -16.85 2.13 6.85
C PHE A 49 -18.13 2.43 6.06
N THR A 50 -18.58 1.48 5.23
CA THR A 50 -19.82 1.70 4.45
C THR A 50 -21.06 1.70 5.33
N GLU A 51 -21.10 0.86 6.36
CA GLU A 51 -22.15 0.85 7.39
C GLU A 51 -22.14 2.16 8.20
N ALA A 52 -20.96 2.77 8.40
CA ALA A 52 -20.81 4.08 9.03
C ALA A 52 -21.16 5.26 8.10
N GLY A 53 -21.60 5.03 6.86
CA GLY A 53 -22.08 6.07 5.94
C GLY A 53 -21.06 6.58 4.91
N PHE A 54 -19.87 5.99 4.84
CA PHE A 54 -18.88 6.32 3.82
C PHE A 54 -19.07 5.47 2.55
N ALA A 55 -18.88 6.03 1.38
CA ALA A 55 -18.59 5.22 0.22
C ALA A 55 -17.15 4.66 0.35
N THR A 56 -16.92 3.43 -0.14
CA THR A 56 -15.58 2.84 -0.07
C THR A 56 -15.16 2.23 -1.40
N ILE A 57 -13.86 2.29 -1.67
CA ILE A 57 -13.23 1.62 -2.80
C ILE A 57 -12.11 0.74 -2.28
N THR A 58 -12.14 -0.55 -2.63
CA THR A 58 -10.99 -1.45 -2.57
C THR A 58 -10.55 -1.77 -3.99
N PHE A 59 -9.26 -1.86 -4.27
CA PHE A 59 -8.76 -2.07 -5.63
C PHE A 59 -7.51 -2.95 -5.64
N ASP A 60 -7.24 -3.56 -6.78
CA ASP A 60 -6.00 -4.29 -7.02
C ASP A 60 -5.00 -3.36 -7.72
N TYR A 61 -3.78 -3.27 -7.20
CA TYR A 61 -2.70 -2.60 -7.92
C TYR A 61 -2.39 -3.31 -9.24
N ARG A 62 -1.87 -2.59 -10.24
CA ARG A 62 -1.40 -3.18 -11.50
C ARG A 62 -0.46 -4.36 -11.23
N GLY A 63 -0.66 -5.47 -11.94
CA GLY A 63 0.10 -6.70 -11.79
C GLY A 63 -0.39 -7.63 -10.67
N PHE A 64 -1.43 -7.25 -9.92
CA PHE A 64 -2.01 -8.05 -8.83
C PHE A 64 -3.51 -8.28 -9.03
N GLY A 65 -4.06 -9.28 -8.33
CA GLY A 65 -5.48 -9.60 -8.37
C GLY A 65 -6.04 -9.72 -9.79
N GLU A 66 -7.11 -9.00 -10.08
CA GLU A 66 -7.74 -8.92 -11.39
C GLU A 66 -7.30 -7.71 -12.23
N SER A 67 -6.40 -6.89 -11.71
CA SER A 67 -5.80 -5.78 -12.46
C SER A 67 -4.84 -6.28 -13.54
N GLU A 68 -4.77 -5.53 -14.63
CA GLU A 68 -3.82 -5.77 -15.71
C GLU A 68 -2.40 -5.37 -15.31
N GLY A 69 -1.45 -5.53 -16.23
CA GLY A 69 -0.05 -5.22 -16.01
C GLY A 69 0.82 -6.46 -15.86
N GLU A 70 2.10 -6.27 -15.71
CA GLU A 70 3.06 -7.36 -15.53
C GLU A 70 2.86 -8.03 -14.17
N ARG A 71 2.51 -9.32 -14.19
CA ARG A 71 2.18 -10.08 -12.97
C ARG A 71 3.31 -10.06 -11.95
N GLY A 72 2.97 -9.64 -10.73
CA GLY A 72 3.89 -9.58 -9.59
C GLY A 72 4.88 -8.40 -9.64
N ARG A 73 4.79 -7.51 -10.63
CA ARG A 73 5.64 -6.32 -10.70
C ARG A 73 5.19 -5.29 -9.66
N LEU A 74 5.92 -5.21 -8.55
CA LEU A 74 5.69 -4.24 -7.49
C LEU A 74 6.74 -3.12 -7.61
N VAL A 75 6.26 -1.92 -7.90
CA VAL A 75 7.04 -0.68 -7.93
C VAL A 75 6.25 0.39 -7.20
N PRO A 76 6.74 0.95 -6.08
CA PRO A 76 5.99 1.92 -5.27
C PRO A 76 5.44 3.10 -6.09
N ALA A 77 6.23 3.67 -7.01
CA ALA A 77 5.77 4.78 -7.85
C ALA A 77 4.56 4.39 -8.71
N MET A 78 4.55 3.19 -9.31
CA MET A 78 3.41 2.69 -10.09
C MET A 78 2.16 2.50 -9.21
N GLN A 79 2.33 1.98 -7.99
CA GLN A 79 1.19 1.79 -7.07
C GLN A 79 0.61 3.13 -6.59
N ILE A 80 1.43 4.15 -6.43
CA ILE A 80 0.96 5.52 -6.12
C ILE A 80 0.17 6.09 -7.31
N GLU A 81 0.63 5.90 -8.55
CA GLU A 81 -0.12 6.27 -9.76
C GLU A 81 -1.48 5.56 -9.82
N ASP A 82 -1.55 4.29 -9.41
CA ASP A 82 -2.79 3.53 -9.36
C ASP A 82 -3.78 4.16 -8.36
N ILE A 83 -3.32 4.60 -7.18
CA ILE A 83 -4.14 5.34 -6.22
C ILE A 83 -4.71 6.60 -6.86
N ILE A 84 -3.88 7.39 -7.56
CA ILE A 84 -4.32 8.61 -8.25
C ILE A 84 -5.34 8.29 -9.35
N SER A 85 -5.15 7.20 -10.10
CA SER A 85 -6.13 6.74 -11.11
C SER A 85 -7.47 6.37 -10.48
N VAL A 86 -7.47 5.74 -9.30
CA VAL A 86 -8.69 5.42 -8.55
C VAL A 86 -9.38 6.71 -8.06
N ILE A 87 -8.63 7.72 -7.57
CA ILE A 87 -9.17 9.03 -7.20
C ILE A 87 -9.82 9.70 -8.43
N ASN A 88 -9.16 9.68 -9.59
CA ASN A 88 -9.67 10.25 -10.85
C ASN A 88 -10.97 9.59 -11.32
N TRP A 89 -11.11 8.29 -11.10
CA TRP A 89 -12.35 7.57 -11.39
C TRP A 89 -13.45 7.93 -10.38
N ALA A 90 -13.11 7.96 -9.10
CA ALA A 90 -14.05 8.23 -8.02
C ALA A 90 -14.68 9.63 -8.12
N GLU A 91 -13.90 10.63 -8.50
CA GLU A 91 -14.35 12.02 -8.68
C GLU A 91 -15.49 12.16 -9.69
N LYS A 92 -15.57 11.25 -10.66
CA LYS A 92 -16.61 11.22 -11.70
C LYS A 92 -17.92 10.55 -11.24
N GLN A 93 -17.94 9.97 -10.03
CA GLN A 93 -19.13 9.29 -9.52
C GLN A 93 -20.08 10.29 -8.87
N ALA A 94 -21.32 10.37 -9.36
CA ALA A 94 -22.32 11.36 -8.93
C ALA A 94 -22.68 11.26 -7.43
N CYS A 95 -22.54 10.08 -6.82
CA CYS A 95 -22.81 9.80 -5.41
C CYS A 95 -21.64 10.14 -4.47
N ILE A 96 -20.50 10.61 -4.97
CA ILE A 96 -19.33 10.96 -4.17
C ILE A 96 -19.28 12.47 -3.89
N ASP A 97 -18.96 12.80 -2.65
CA ASP A 97 -18.58 14.17 -2.26
C ASP A 97 -17.08 14.37 -2.45
N ASN A 98 -16.71 15.02 -3.54
CA ASN A 98 -15.31 15.24 -3.94
C ASN A 98 -14.54 16.15 -2.96
N GLN A 99 -15.22 16.80 -2.01
CA GLN A 99 -14.58 17.58 -0.96
C GLN A 99 -14.26 16.74 0.29
N ARG A 100 -14.62 15.45 0.30
CA ARG A 100 -14.46 14.56 1.43
C ARG A 100 -13.90 13.19 0.99
N ILE A 101 -12.70 13.19 0.38
CA ILE A 101 -11.97 11.99 -0.02
C ILE A 101 -10.86 11.72 1.00
N GLY A 102 -10.89 10.56 1.64
CA GLY A 102 -9.85 10.07 2.52
C GLY A 102 -9.17 8.83 1.95
N LEU A 103 -7.92 8.61 2.35
CA LEU A 103 -7.17 7.38 2.07
C LEU A 103 -6.94 6.63 3.38
N TRP A 104 -7.12 5.32 3.33
CA TRP A 104 -6.74 4.39 4.38
C TRP A 104 -5.77 3.37 3.79
N GLY A 105 -4.64 3.13 4.41
CA GLY A 105 -3.67 2.16 3.91
C GLY A 105 -3.04 1.36 5.04
N THR A 106 -2.69 0.10 4.74
CA THR A 106 -2.00 -0.78 5.68
C THR A 106 -0.66 -1.24 5.13
N SER A 107 0.35 -1.36 5.99
CA SER A 107 1.71 -1.78 5.64
C SER A 107 2.27 -0.91 4.50
N LEU A 108 2.73 -1.47 3.38
CA LEU A 108 3.18 -0.72 2.21
C LEU A 108 2.11 0.26 1.69
N GLY A 109 0.81 -0.11 1.74
CA GLY A 109 -0.29 0.80 1.42
C GLY A 109 -0.38 1.98 2.39
N GLY A 110 -0.05 1.77 3.67
CA GLY A 110 0.09 2.83 4.67
C GLY A 110 1.22 3.80 4.35
N CYS A 111 2.28 3.34 3.69
CA CYS A 111 3.33 4.20 3.13
C CYS A 111 2.82 5.00 1.92
N HIS A 112 2.07 4.34 1.03
CA HIS A 112 1.58 4.95 -0.21
C HIS A 112 0.58 6.08 0.00
N VAL A 113 -0.27 6.02 1.05
CA VAL A 113 -1.22 7.10 1.32
C VAL A 113 -0.53 8.45 1.59
N PHE A 114 0.66 8.46 2.20
CA PHE A 114 1.46 9.66 2.34
C PHE A 114 1.94 10.19 0.99
N SER A 115 2.47 9.30 0.15
CA SER A 115 2.99 9.68 -1.16
C SER A 115 1.89 10.16 -2.12
N ALA A 116 0.71 9.56 -2.05
CA ALA A 116 -0.46 10.01 -2.82
C ALA A 116 -0.99 11.35 -2.30
N ALA A 117 -1.17 11.53 -0.98
CA ALA A 117 -1.66 12.78 -0.40
C ALA A 117 -0.69 13.96 -0.59
N ALA A 118 0.62 13.70 -0.63
CA ALA A 118 1.62 14.74 -0.93
C ALA A 118 1.57 15.23 -2.39
N GLN A 119 0.96 14.45 -3.30
CA GLN A 119 0.85 14.77 -4.73
C GLN A 119 -0.56 15.24 -5.12
N ASP A 120 -1.59 14.89 -4.35
CA ASP A 120 -2.99 15.14 -4.70
C ASP A 120 -3.76 15.83 -3.56
N GLN A 121 -4.03 17.12 -3.72
CA GLN A 121 -4.74 17.95 -2.74
C GLN A 121 -6.23 17.59 -2.59
N ARG A 122 -6.78 16.72 -3.43
CA ARG A 122 -8.15 16.19 -3.27
C ARG A 122 -8.26 15.26 -2.07
N VAL A 123 -7.13 14.69 -1.61
CA VAL A 123 -7.06 13.89 -0.38
C VAL A 123 -7.20 14.82 0.82
N LYS A 124 -8.24 14.61 1.64
CA LYS A 124 -8.60 15.46 2.78
C LYS A 124 -8.20 14.90 4.14
N CYS A 125 -7.92 13.62 4.22
CA CYS A 125 -7.32 12.97 5.40
C CYS A 125 -6.69 11.64 5.01
N ILE A 126 -5.77 11.16 5.82
CA ILE A 126 -5.18 9.83 5.66
C ILE A 126 -5.14 9.08 6.99
N VAL A 127 -5.31 7.77 6.89
CA VAL A 127 -5.01 6.80 7.96
C VAL A 127 -3.93 5.87 7.44
N SER A 128 -2.82 5.82 8.14
CA SER A 128 -1.68 4.96 7.84
C SER A 128 -1.50 3.93 8.96
N GLN A 129 -1.70 2.67 8.65
CA GLN A 129 -1.62 1.58 9.61
C GLN A 129 -0.40 0.71 9.31
N LEU A 130 0.43 0.42 10.33
CA LEU A 130 1.56 -0.51 10.28
C LEU A 130 2.54 -0.19 9.14
N ALA A 131 2.86 1.09 8.95
CA ALA A 131 3.72 1.57 7.87
C ALA A 131 5.16 1.82 8.34
N PHE A 132 6.09 1.86 7.39
CA PHE A 132 7.48 2.23 7.64
C PHE A 132 7.81 3.63 7.11
N ALA A 133 8.83 4.26 7.72
CA ALA A 133 9.32 5.59 7.32
C ALA A 133 10.39 5.54 6.23
N ASP A 134 11.25 4.53 6.28
CA ASP A 134 12.46 4.40 5.47
C ASP A 134 12.71 2.94 5.11
N GLY A 135 12.64 2.62 3.81
CA GLY A 135 12.82 1.27 3.31
C GLY A 135 14.27 0.77 3.44
N ASP A 136 15.28 1.64 3.41
CA ASP A 136 16.67 1.23 3.67
C ASP A 136 16.84 0.82 5.14
N ALA A 137 16.37 1.65 6.06
CA ALA A 137 16.40 1.32 7.48
C ALA A 137 15.58 0.06 7.80
N LEU A 138 14.43 -0.13 7.15
CA LEU A 138 13.60 -1.34 7.33
C LEU A 138 14.36 -2.61 6.91
N ILE A 139 15.02 -2.59 5.77
CA ILE A 139 15.62 -3.81 5.18
C ILE A 139 17.02 -4.07 5.71
N THR A 140 17.79 -3.02 5.99
CA THR A 140 19.22 -3.15 6.34
C THR A 140 19.57 -2.69 7.74
N GLY A 141 18.60 -2.15 8.50
CA GLY A 141 18.87 -1.50 9.79
C GLY A 141 19.48 -2.42 10.85
N GLU A 142 19.23 -3.72 10.77
CA GLU A 142 19.83 -4.72 11.67
C GLU A 142 21.14 -5.34 11.13
N MET A 143 21.53 -5.02 9.90
CA MET A 143 22.75 -5.54 9.28
C MET A 143 23.98 -4.77 9.75
N ASN A 144 25.06 -5.47 10.04
CA ASN A 144 26.35 -4.80 10.20
C ASN A 144 26.87 -4.30 8.83
N GLU A 145 27.92 -3.47 8.84
CA GLU A 145 28.46 -2.83 7.62
C GLU A 145 28.89 -3.83 6.54
N LEU A 146 29.47 -4.96 6.92
CA LEU A 146 29.93 -6.00 5.97
C LEU A 146 28.74 -6.74 5.36
N GLU A 147 27.75 -7.10 6.16
CA GLU A 147 26.51 -7.73 5.69
C GLU A 147 25.76 -6.81 4.74
N ARG A 148 25.59 -5.54 5.11
CA ARG A 148 24.93 -4.53 4.28
C ARG A 148 25.67 -4.34 2.95
N ALA A 149 26.98 -4.19 2.98
CA ALA A 149 27.79 -4.04 1.76
C ALA A 149 27.69 -5.26 0.84
N SER A 150 27.75 -6.48 1.40
CA SER A 150 27.59 -7.73 0.66
C SER A 150 26.20 -7.86 0.04
N PHE A 151 25.17 -7.53 0.80
CA PHE A 151 23.78 -7.56 0.36
C PHE A 151 23.54 -6.58 -0.82
N LEU A 152 23.94 -5.32 -0.66
CA LEU A 152 23.80 -4.30 -1.72
C LEU A 152 24.62 -4.66 -2.96
N SER A 153 25.84 -5.19 -2.79
CA SER A 153 26.64 -5.68 -3.91
C SER A 153 25.93 -6.79 -4.70
N THR A 154 25.27 -7.71 -3.99
CA THR A 154 24.49 -8.80 -4.62
C THR A 154 23.30 -8.24 -5.41
N LEU A 155 22.52 -7.32 -4.84
CA LEU A 155 21.41 -6.67 -5.53
C LEU A 155 21.89 -5.92 -6.78
N ASN A 156 22.99 -5.16 -6.69
CA ASN A 156 23.55 -4.43 -7.82
C ASN A 156 23.96 -5.38 -8.96
N LYS A 157 24.64 -6.50 -8.66
CA LYS A 157 24.98 -7.53 -9.67
C LYS A 157 23.73 -8.11 -10.34
N MET A 158 22.65 -8.32 -9.58
CA MET A 158 21.39 -8.81 -10.14
C MET A 158 20.74 -7.75 -11.05
N ALA A 159 20.76 -6.48 -10.65
CA ALA A 159 20.25 -5.37 -11.46
C ALA A 159 21.05 -5.20 -12.76
N GLU A 160 22.39 -5.28 -12.71
CA GLU A 160 23.26 -5.25 -13.89
C GLU A 160 22.98 -6.44 -14.82
N LYS A 161 22.81 -7.64 -14.26
CA LYS A 161 22.44 -8.81 -15.06
C LYS A 161 21.10 -8.60 -15.78
N LYS A 162 20.09 -8.09 -15.08
CA LYS A 162 18.80 -7.73 -15.68
C LYS A 162 18.98 -6.72 -16.82
N LYS A 163 19.75 -5.66 -16.59
CA LYS A 163 20.02 -4.61 -17.58
C LYS A 163 20.69 -5.18 -18.84
N ASN A 164 21.67 -6.07 -18.66
CA ASN A 164 22.49 -6.60 -19.77
C ASN A 164 21.84 -7.76 -20.51
N THR A 165 20.97 -8.54 -19.87
CA THR A 165 20.44 -9.79 -20.43
C THR A 165 18.92 -9.85 -20.52
N GLY A 166 18.22 -8.89 -19.92
CA GLY A 166 16.75 -8.93 -19.73
C GLY A 166 16.30 -10.00 -18.72
N LYS A 167 17.21 -10.81 -18.17
CA LYS A 167 16.86 -11.91 -17.25
C LYS A 167 16.79 -11.42 -15.81
N GLU A 168 15.68 -11.72 -15.14
CA GLU A 168 15.41 -11.35 -13.76
C GLU A 168 15.06 -12.60 -12.93
N MET A 169 15.41 -12.59 -11.66
CA MET A 169 15.05 -13.65 -10.73
C MET A 169 13.69 -13.39 -10.11
N PHE A 170 12.79 -14.36 -10.20
CA PHE A 170 11.48 -14.34 -9.57
C PHE A 170 11.45 -15.28 -8.38
N VAL A 171 10.82 -14.84 -7.30
CA VAL A 171 10.68 -15.58 -6.03
C VAL A 171 9.24 -15.55 -5.54
N GLY A 172 8.85 -16.51 -4.71
CA GLY A 172 7.58 -16.42 -3.97
C GLY A 172 7.60 -15.24 -3.00
N VAL A 173 6.44 -14.69 -2.70
CA VAL A 173 6.27 -13.52 -1.81
C VAL A 173 6.93 -13.75 -0.44
N THR A 174 6.77 -14.93 0.13
CA THR A 174 7.35 -15.32 1.42
C THR A 174 8.88 -15.48 1.42
N ARG A 175 9.54 -15.29 0.27
CA ARG A 175 10.99 -15.18 0.20
C ARG A 175 11.47 -13.76 0.52
N VAL A 176 10.58 -12.78 0.43
CA VAL A 176 10.83 -11.37 0.78
C VAL A 176 10.25 -11.07 2.16
N LEU A 177 8.97 -11.38 2.40
CA LEU A 177 8.36 -11.40 3.73
C LEU A 177 8.61 -12.77 4.35
N ASN A 178 9.73 -12.93 5.06
CA ASN A 178 10.23 -14.23 5.49
C ASN A 178 10.03 -14.52 6.99
N ASP A 179 9.38 -13.63 7.71
CA ASP A 179 8.95 -13.87 9.08
C ASP A 179 7.86 -14.96 9.16
N ASP A 180 7.71 -15.57 10.31
CA ASP A 180 6.84 -16.74 10.45
C ASP A 180 5.36 -16.37 10.38
N GLU A 181 4.97 -15.20 10.86
CA GLU A 181 3.58 -14.72 10.80
C GLU A 181 3.15 -14.45 9.36
N SER A 182 3.99 -13.77 8.58
CA SER A 182 3.77 -13.55 7.14
C SER A 182 3.66 -14.87 6.38
N LYS A 183 4.54 -15.86 6.65
CA LYS A 183 4.45 -17.17 6.01
C LYS A 183 3.13 -17.86 6.30
N VAL A 184 2.72 -17.92 7.57
CA VAL A 184 1.44 -18.53 7.98
C VAL A 184 0.27 -17.81 7.32
N PHE A 185 0.29 -16.47 7.32
CA PHE A 185 -0.75 -15.66 6.67
C PHE A 185 -0.86 -15.98 5.18
N PHE A 186 0.25 -15.92 4.44
CA PHE A 186 0.24 -16.15 2.99
C PHE A 186 -0.17 -17.58 2.63
N GLU A 187 0.27 -18.61 3.37
CA GLU A 187 -0.17 -19.99 3.13
C GLU A 187 -1.68 -20.17 3.35
N LYS A 188 -2.22 -19.56 4.40
CA LYS A 188 -3.66 -19.59 4.68
C LYS A 188 -4.46 -18.87 3.60
N VAL A 189 -4.00 -17.70 3.18
CA VAL A 189 -4.70 -16.88 2.20
C VAL A 189 -4.66 -17.52 0.81
N LYS A 190 -3.51 -18.07 0.38
CA LYS A 190 -3.39 -18.79 -0.90
C LYS A 190 -4.36 -19.96 -1.04
N ALA A 191 -4.68 -20.62 0.07
CA ALA A 191 -5.67 -21.70 0.05
C ALA A 191 -7.09 -21.22 -0.30
N GLN A 192 -7.41 -19.97 0.01
CA GLN A 192 -8.72 -19.36 -0.27
C GLN A 192 -8.70 -18.47 -1.52
N HIS A 193 -7.55 -17.92 -1.85
CA HIS A 193 -7.30 -16.99 -2.95
C HIS A 193 -6.08 -17.45 -3.76
N PRO A 194 -6.24 -18.45 -4.66
CA PRO A 194 -5.12 -19.00 -5.44
C PRO A 194 -4.41 -17.96 -6.31
N GLU A 195 -5.08 -16.85 -6.66
CA GLU A 195 -4.52 -15.72 -7.38
C GLU A 195 -3.39 -15.00 -6.61
N MET A 196 -3.26 -15.23 -5.30
CA MET A 196 -2.14 -14.76 -4.49
C MET A 196 -0.89 -15.65 -4.54
N ASP A 197 -0.97 -16.83 -5.16
CA ASP A 197 0.20 -17.68 -5.42
C ASP A 197 1.00 -17.15 -6.62
N ILE A 198 1.63 -16.01 -6.44
CA ILE A 198 2.41 -15.33 -7.47
C ILE A 198 3.89 -15.32 -7.15
N LYS A 199 4.69 -15.16 -8.21
CA LYS A 199 6.11 -14.84 -8.08
C LYS A 199 6.34 -13.37 -8.37
N ILE A 200 7.21 -12.77 -7.59
CA ILE A 200 7.62 -11.37 -7.74
C ILE A 200 9.10 -11.28 -8.10
N PRO A 201 9.55 -10.25 -8.80
CA PRO A 201 10.96 -10.01 -9.00
C PRO A 201 11.67 -9.83 -7.67
N PHE A 202 12.78 -10.51 -7.44
CA PHE A 202 13.56 -10.29 -6.21
C PHE A 202 14.08 -8.85 -6.11
N LEU A 203 14.29 -8.19 -7.24
CA LEU A 203 14.68 -6.77 -7.30
C LEU A 203 13.60 -5.80 -6.77
N THR A 204 12.39 -6.26 -6.45
CA THR A 204 11.41 -5.50 -5.65
C THR A 204 12.01 -5.03 -4.31
N VAL A 205 12.99 -5.77 -3.77
CA VAL A 205 13.73 -5.34 -2.58
C VAL A 205 14.49 -4.03 -2.81
N MET A 206 15.06 -3.80 -4.01
CA MET A 206 15.70 -2.51 -4.34
C MET A 206 14.70 -1.36 -4.42
N GLU A 207 13.51 -1.61 -4.96
CA GLU A 207 12.43 -0.62 -5.00
C GLU A 207 12.02 -0.22 -3.57
N THR A 208 11.95 -1.20 -2.66
CA THR A 208 11.63 -0.94 -1.25
C THR A 208 12.76 -0.18 -0.54
N LEU A 209 14.04 -0.56 -0.76
CA LEU A 209 15.20 0.14 -0.22
C LEU A 209 15.22 1.64 -0.57
N GLN A 210 14.81 1.97 -1.79
CA GLN A 210 14.81 3.35 -2.29
C GLN A 210 13.57 4.14 -1.85
N TYR A 211 12.58 3.46 -1.30
CA TYR A 211 11.32 4.09 -0.93
C TYR A 211 11.40 4.76 0.44
N LYS A 212 11.14 6.06 0.48
CA LYS A 212 11.26 6.94 1.65
C LYS A 212 9.90 7.63 1.96
N PRO A 213 8.93 6.93 2.55
CA PRO A 213 7.63 7.51 2.87
C PRO A 213 7.70 8.75 3.76
N ALA A 214 8.68 8.83 4.67
CA ALA A 214 8.90 9.99 5.52
C ALA A 214 9.14 11.29 4.74
N GLU A 215 9.79 11.24 3.58
CA GLU A 215 9.98 12.42 2.72
C GLU A 215 8.65 12.95 2.14
N SER A 216 7.70 12.03 1.90
CA SER A 216 6.35 12.40 1.49
C SER A 216 5.52 12.92 2.67
N ALA A 217 5.63 12.29 3.85
CA ALA A 217 4.96 12.72 5.08
C ALA A 217 5.30 14.17 5.45
N ALA A 218 6.55 14.60 5.24
CA ALA A 218 6.99 15.98 5.44
C ALA A 218 6.31 17.02 4.53
N ARG A 219 5.54 16.58 3.53
CA ARG A 219 4.79 17.45 2.60
C ARG A 219 3.27 17.34 2.75
N VAL A 220 2.79 16.38 3.55
CA VAL A 220 1.36 16.18 3.78
C VAL A 220 0.82 17.26 4.71
N GLN A 221 -0.26 17.94 4.28
CA GLN A 221 -0.91 19.03 5.02
C GLN A 221 -2.29 18.66 5.57
N CYS A 222 -2.91 17.60 5.07
CA CYS A 222 -4.20 17.14 5.57
C CYS A 222 -4.07 16.41 6.92
N PRO A 223 -5.16 16.25 7.70
CA PRO A 223 -5.18 15.46 8.92
C PRO A 223 -4.67 14.03 8.72
N VAL A 224 -3.89 13.54 9.67
CA VAL A 224 -3.21 12.23 9.62
C VAL A 224 -3.46 11.46 10.92
N LEU A 225 -3.86 10.19 10.78
CA LEU A 225 -3.79 9.20 11.85
C LEU A 225 -2.74 8.15 11.47
N VAL A 226 -1.73 7.96 12.32
CA VAL A 226 -0.77 6.85 12.23
C VAL A 226 -1.15 5.81 13.28
N VAL A 227 -1.29 4.56 12.85
CA VAL A 227 -1.58 3.42 13.73
C VAL A 227 -0.40 2.46 13.68
N ILE A 228 0.14 2.11 14.85
CA ILE A 228 1.26 1.18 14.99
C ILE A 228 0.88 0.06 15.96
N ALA A 229 1.55 -1.08 15.84
CA ALA A 229 1.50 -2.16 16.82
C ALA A 229 2.86 -2.25 17.53
N GLY A 230 2.83 -2.23 18.86
CA GLY A 230 4.04 -2.18 19.68
C GLY A 230 4.95 -3.40 19.55
N GLN A 231 4.43 -4.52 19.01
CA GLN A 231 5.17 -5.76 18.80
C GLN A 231 5.26 -6.17 17.32
N ASP A 232 5.07 -5.24 16.37
CA ASP A 232 5.20 -5.52 14.95
C ASP A 232 6.66 -5.83 14.59
N SER A 233 6.91 -7.08 14.17
CA SER A 233 8.24 -7.53 13.76
C SER A 233 8.52 -7.30 12.27
N VAL A 234 7.49 -6.99 11.47
CA VAL A 234 7.59 -6.73 10.03
C VAL A 234 7.88 -5.26 9.76
N ASN A 235 7.11 -4.39 10.42
CA ASN A 235 7.31 -2.94 10.40
C ASN A 235 7.51 -2.46 11.86
N PRO A 236 8.73 -2.49 12.37
CA PRO A 236 9.00 -2.15 13.76
C PRO A 236 8.38 -0.81 14.17
N PRO A 237 7.80 -0.69 15.39
CA PRO A 237 7.05 0.49 15.81
C PRO A 237 7.86 1.79 15.73
N GLU A 238 9.18 1.73 15.80
CA GLU A 238 10.09 2.87 15.59
C GLU A 238 9.93 3.48 14.19
N GLN A 239 9.68 2.66 13.18
CA GLN A 239 9.42 3.11 11.81
C GLN A 239 8.11 3.91 11.73
N GLY A 240 7.06 3.43 12.38
CA GLY A 240 5.79 4.15 12.46
C GLY A 240 5.89 5.45 13.24
N ARG A 241 6.64 5.47 14.35
CA ARG A 241 6.91 6.70 15.12
C ARG A 241 7.71 7.70 14.30
N ALA A 242 8.78 7.25 13.60
CA ALA A 242 9.57 8.12 12.72
C ALA A 242 8.72 8.69 11.57
N LEU A 243 7.78 7.91 11.04
CA LEU A 243 6.83 8.38 10.03
C LEU A 243 5.90 9.46 10.60
N TYR A 244 5.34 9.23 11.80
CA TYR A 244 4.52 10.22 12.50
C TYR A 244 5.27 11.52 12.77
N ASP A 245 6.52 11.42 13.24
CA ASP A 245 7.35 12.59 13.53
C ASP A 245 7.62 13.43 12.28
N ALA A 246 7.80 12.77 11.12
CA ALA A 246 8.01 13.42 9.84
C ALA A 246 6.78 14.16 9.29
N VAL A 247 5.56 13.86 9.77
CA VAL A 247 4.33 14.50 9.26
C VAL A 247 4.33 15.99 9.51
N ALA A 248 4.19 16.79 8.43
CA ALA A 248 4.15 18.25 8.50
C ALA A 248 2.78 18.82 8.94
N SER A 249 1.69 18.05 8.82
CA SER A 249 0.36 18.50 9.22
C SER A 249 0.31 18.85 10.70
N GLY A 250 -0.32 19.99 11.02
CA GLY A 250 -0.61 20.38 12.39
C GLY A 250 -1.70 19.55 13.07
N THR A 251 -2.47 18.78 12.30
CA THR A 251 -3.49 17.85 12.80
C THR A 251 -3.02 16.42 12.56
N LYS A 252 -2.36 15.86 13.55
CA LYS A 252 -1.86 14.48 13.49
C LYS A 252 -2.05 13.77 14.81
N GLU A 253 -2.38 12.48 14.73
CA GLU A 253 -2.52 11.60 15.88
C GLU A 253 -1.71 10.33 15.67
N LEU A 254 -1.20 9.76 16.77
CA LEU A 254 -0.56 8.46 16.83
C LEU A 254 -1.37 7.56 17.74
N TYR A 255 -1.77 6.40 17.24
CA TYR A 255 -2.37 5.33 18.04
C TYR A 255 -1.42 4.13 18.05
N GLU A 256 -1.08 3.66 19.22
CA GLU A 256 -0.25 2.47 19.44
C GLU A 256 -1.05 1.43 20.24
N GLU A 257 -1.10 0.19 19.71
CA GLU A 257 -1.74 -0.96 20.34
C GLU A 257 -0.69 -1.97 20.83
#